data_60eeab4df31f312bce20cf6dda26b6a0
#
_entry.id   60eeab4df31f312bce20cf6dda26b6a0
#
_cell.length_a   1.000
_cell.length_b   1.000
_cell.length_c   1.000
_cell.angle_alpha   90.00
_cell.angle_beta   90.00
_cell.angle_gamma   90.00
#
_symmetry.space_group_name_H-M   'P 1'
#
loop_
_entity.id
_entity.type
_entity.pdbx_description
1 polymer ?
#
loop_
_entity_poly.entity_id
_entity_poly.type
_entity_poly.pdbx_seq_one_letter_code
_entity_poly.pdbx_strand_id
1 'polypeptide(L)'
;MPVFDANGIPLYYEEAGSGEPVVLVHGALCDHTVWKPQVDVLSAKYRTIAYSRRYAHPNNREGDLMDSTVQNNAEDLAALIDGLGLEKVHLVGHSYGGFIAAFFALKHPDKARSLTLANAAVVTMLVARPGATASISLLFRSPSVALSARNLINATNDTVKAVDGGDATAAFRIFVPALSNHRTDLPQKPPSFEAMVTRNARTLRETTAPFPPVTKSEVRGIKAPTLVLWGALSAPWDYKVSQLLAQVIPGARAVVVPGTGHFFFLENVVMANEKMLEFLEALDHN
;
A
#
# COMPACT_ATOMS: atom_id res chain seq x y z
N MET A 1 1.05 -24.11 5.11
CA MET A 1 0.80 -22.66 5.09
C MET A 1 -0.68 -22.47 4.80
N PRO A 2 -1.41 -21.72 5.62
CA PRO A 2 -2.85 -21.58 5.45
C PRO A 2 -3.20 -20.79 4.18
N VAL A 3 -4.28 -21.20 3.54
CA VAL A 3 -4.89 -20.54 2.38
C VAL A 3 -6.35 -20.32 2.70
N PHE A 4 -6.85 -19.13 2.48
CA PHE A 4 -8.25 -18.79 2.62
C PHE A 4 -8.86 -18.53 1.24
N ASP A 5 -10.02 -19.10 0.95
CA ASP A 5 -10.77 -18.81 -0.28
C ASP A 5 -11.59 -17.54 -0.09
N ALA A 6 -11.14 -16.44 -0.68
CA ALA A 6 -11.83 -15.17 -0.67
C ALA A 6 -12.51 -14.95 -2.03
N ASN A 7 -13.82 -15.09 -2.08
CA ASN A 7 -14.62 -14.86 -3.30
C ASN A 7 -14.15 -15.73 -4.50
N GLY A 8 -13.75 -16.98 -4.27
CA GLY A 8 -13.21 -17.88 -5.28
C GLY A 8 -11.73 -17.65 -5.61
N ILE A 9 -11.06 -16.76 -4.89
CA ILE A 9 -9.63 -16.48 -5.03
C ILE A 9 -8.89 -17.01 -3.80
N PRO A 10 -7.95 -17.97 -3.94
CA PRO A 10 -7.13 -18.43 -2.83
C PRO A 10 -6.17 -17.33 -2.40
N LEU A 11 -6.24 -16.92 -1.15
CA LEU A 11 -5.31 -15.98 -0.53
C LEU A 11 -4.43 -16.74 0.47
N TYR A 12 -3.14 -16.76 0.18
CA TYR A 12 -2.14 -17.23 1.12
C TYR A 12 -1.92 -16.20 2.21
N TYR A 13 -1.83 -16.64 3.46
CA TYR A 13 -1.51 -15.76 4.58
C TYR A 13 -0.57 -16.42 5.59
N GLU A 14 0.13 -15.60 6.35
CA GLU A 14 0.88 -15.97 7.54
C GLU A 14 0.28 -15.24 8.74
N GLU A 15 0.22 -15.96 9.87
CA GLU A 15 -0.27 -15.43 11.13
C GLU A 15 0.73 -15.70 12.24
N ALA A 16 0.96 -14.69 13.08
CA ALA A 16 1.85 -14.80 14.23
C ALA A 16 1.34 -13.95 15.40
N GLY A 17 1.63 -14.40 16.62
CA GLY A 17 1.23 -13.72 17.85
C GLY A 17 -0.21 -13.99 18.25
N SER A 18 -0.70 -13.19 19.19
CA SER A 18 -2.06 -13.26 19.74
C SER A 18 -2.52 -11.88 20.21
N GLY A 19 -3.80 -11.74 20.54
CA GLY A 19 -4.39 -10.46 20.96
C GLY A 19 -5.20 -9.80 19.86
N GLU A 20 -5.28 -8.47 19.85
CA GLU A 20 -6.02 -7.69 18.85
C GLU A 20 -5.44 -7.90 17.45
N PRO A 21 -6.30 -8.07 16.43
CA PRO A 21 -5.82 -8.41 15.09
C PRO A 21 -5.27 -7.19 14.33
N VAL A 22 -4.09 -7.37 13.75
CA VAL A 22 -3.44 -6.43 12.82
C VAL A 22 -3.31 -7.12 11.46
N VAL A 23 -3.92 -6.56 10.42
CA VAL A 23 -3.85 -7.09 9.05
C VAL A 23 -2.97 -6.18 8.19
N LEU A 24 -1.96 -6.78 7.56
CA LEU A 24 -0.93 -6.10 6.77
C LEU A 24 -1.20 -6.27 5.28
N VAL A 25 -1.44 -5.17 4.56
CA VAL A 25 -1.83 -5.13 3.14
C VAL A 25 -0.67 -4.57 2.31
N HIS A 26 -0.01 -5.45 1.55
CA HIS A 26 1.18 -5.09 0.77
C HIS A 26 0.87 -4.28 -0.50
N GLY A 27 1.88 -3.55 -1.00
CA GLY A 27 1.82 -2.76 -2.23
C GLY A 27 1.90 -3.59 -3.51
N ALA A 28 1.88 -2.91 -4.66
CA ALA A 28 2.16 -3.53 -5.95
C ALA A 28 3.57 -4.15 -5.98
N LEU A 29 3.77 -5.19 -6.78
CA LEU A 29 5.03 -5.93 -6.91
C LEU A 29 5.52 -6.64 -5.63
N CYS A 30 4.75 -6.59 -4.55
CA CYS A 30 5.06 -7.24 -3.29
C CYS A 30 4.19 -8.47 -3.05
N ASP A 31 4.52 -9.21 -2.02
CA ASP A 31 3.71 -10.26 -1.40
C ASP A 31 3.80 -10.15 0.13
N HIS A 32 3.16 -11.07 0.86
CA HIS A 32 3.15 -11.06 2.33
C HIS A 32 4.54 -10.97 2.95
N THR A 33 5.59 -11.52 2.30
CA THR A 33 6.95 -11.55 2.85
C THR A 33 7.58 -10.18 3.03
N VAL A 34 7.06 -9.14 2.36
CA VAL A 34 7.54 -7.76 2.54
C VAL A 34 7.38 -7.28 3.97
N TRP A 35 6.40 -7.86 4.68
CA TRP A 35 6.05 -7.48 6.04
C TRP A 35 6.83 -8.24 7.14
N LYS A 36 7.73 -9.14 6.77
CA LYS A 36 8.49 -9.95 7.75
C LYS A 36 9.08 -9.12 8.90
N PRO A 37 9.74 -7.96 8.66
CA PRO A 37 10.29 -7.14 9.75
C PRO A 37 9.21 -6.53 10.66
N GLN A 38 8.00 -6.29 10.16
CA GLN A 38 6.88 -5.78 10.94
C GLN A 38 6.19 -6.90 11.70
N VAL A 39 5.99 -8.06 11.07
CA VAL A 39 5.43 -9.26 11.72
C VAL A 39 6.26 -9.65 12.92
N ASP A 40 7.60 -9.69 12.80
CA ASP A 40 8.52 -10.09 13.89
C ASP A 40 8.38 -9.19 15.15
N VAL A 41 8.01 -7.93 14.96
CA VAL A 41 7.86 -6.97 16.07
C VAL A 41 6.42 -6.91 16.58
N LEU A 42 5.45 -6.79 15.66
CA LEU A 42 4.04 -6.63 16.03
C LEU A 42 3.46 -7.88 16.69
N SER A 43 3.92 -9.08 16.29
CA SER A 43 3.43 -10.36 16.83
C SER A 43 3.76 -10.57 18.31
N ALA A 44 4.64 -9.76 18.90
CA ALA A 44 4.89 -9.79 20.34
C ALA A 44 3.67 -9.33 21.17
N LYS A 45 2.76 -8.54 20.57
CA LYS A 45 1.60 -7.94 21.27
C LYS A 45 0.27 -8.13 20.54
N TYR A 46 0.30 -8.36 19.23
CA TYR A 46 -0.87 -8.43 18.36
C TYR A 46 -0.96 -9.75 17.63
N ARG A 47 -2.18 -10.17 17.29
CA ARG A 47 -2.43 -11.21 16.31
C ARG A 47 -2.17 -10.63 14.93
N THR A 48 -0.96 -10.80 14.40
CA THR A 48 -0.50 -10.16 13.16
C THR A 48 -0.71 -11.09 11.97
N ILE A 49 -1.43 -10.63 10.96
CA ILE A 49 -1.80 -11.38 9.77
C ILE A 49 -1.23 -10.64 8.55
N ALA A 50 -0.30 -11.28 7.83
CA ALA A 50 0.22 -10.80 6.56
C ALA A 50 -0.27 -11.73 5.45
N TYR A 51 -1.00 -11.20 4.47
CA TYR A 51 -1.52 -12.01 3.37
C TYR A 51 -1.00 -11.53 2.01
N SER A 52 -0.91 -12.45 1.07
CA SER A 52 -0.67 -12.14 -0.33
C SER A 52 -2.00 -11.82 -1.01
N ARG A 53 -2.10 -10.62 -1.59
CA ARG A 53 -3.28 -10.18 -2.36
C ARG A 53 -3.46 -11.08 -3.59
N ARG A 54 -4.65 -11.03 -4.21
CA ARG A 54 -4.93 -11.82 -5.41
C ARG A 54 -3.78 -11.70 -6.44
N TYR A 55 -3.41 -12.81 -7.07
CA TYR A 55 -2.33 -12.94 -8.04
C TYR A 55 -0.89 -12.64 -7.55
N ALA A 56 -0.68 -12.15 -6.35
CA ALA A 56 0.65 -12.03 -5.77
C ALA A 56 1.17 -13.41 -5.32
N HIS A 57 2.49 -13.60 -5.38
CA HIS A 57 3.11 -14.85 -4.91
C HIS A 57 2.73 -15.15 -3.45
N PRO A 58 2.41 -16.40 -3.07
CA PRO A 58 2.37 -17.63 -3.86
C PRO A 58 1.01 -17.89 -4.54
N ASN A 59 0.05 -16.95 -4.50
CA ASN A 59 -1.28 -17.11 -5.10
C ASN A 59 -1.27 -17.11 -6.64
N ASN A 60 -0.11 -17.18 -7.27
CA ASN A 60 0.12 -17.03 -8.71
C ASN A 60 -0.84 -17.89 -9.57
N ARG A 61 -2.09 -17.44 -9.69
CA ARG A 61 -3.05 -18.03 -10.61
C ARG A 61 -2.93 -17.37 -11.99
N GLU A 62 -3.15 -18.17 -13.01
CA GLU A 62 -3.53 -17.63 -14.30
C GLU A 62 -4.90 -16.96 -14.13
N GLY A 63 -5.00 -15.70 -14.49
CA GLY A 63 -6.21 -14.90 -14.37
C GLY A 63 -6.03 -13.54 -15.01
N ASP A 64 -7.13 -12.81 -15.12
CA ASP A 64 -7.08 -11.43 -15.60
C ASP A 64 -6.56 -10.50 -14.51
N LEU A 65 -5.31 -10.09 -14.64
CA LEU A 65 -4.68 -9.16 -13.69
C LEU A 65 -5.41 -7.80 -13.61
N MET A 66 -6.22 -7.44 -14.61
CA MET A 66 -7.07 -6.26 -14.57
C MET A 66 -8.23 -6.39 -13.57
N ASP A 67 -8.53 -7.62 -13.13
CA ASP A 67 -9.47 -7.91 -12.05
C ASP A 67 -8.90 -7.62 -10.65
N SER A 68 -7.57 -7.42 -10.51
CA SER A 68 -6.93 -7.02 -9.25
C SER A 68 -7.14 -5.52 -8.96
N THR A 69 -8.38 -5.05 -9.06
CA THR A 69 -8.76 -3.66 -8.75
C THR A 69 -8.69 -3.37 -7.24
N VAL A 70 -8.64 -2.09 -6.87
CA VAL A 70 -8.73 -1.67 -5.46
C VAL A 70 -10.02 -2.18 -4.83
N GLN A 71 -11.14 -2.14 -5.58
CA GLN A 71 -12.45 -2.60 -5.12
C GLN A 71 -12.43 -4.11 -4.82
N ASN A 72 -12.00 -4.92 -5.78
CA ASN A 72 -12.00 -6.38 -5.61
C ASN A 72 -11.04 -6.83 -4.50
N ASN A 73 -9.86 -6.20 -4.39
CA ASN A 73 -8.96 -6.46 -3.27
C ASN A 73 -9.54 -6.03 -1.91
N ALA A 74 -10.37 -4.99 -1.86
CA ALA A 74 -11.04 -4.60 -0.61
C ALA A 74 -12.13 -5.60 -0.22
N GLU A 75 -12.88 -6.17 -1.18
CA GLU A 75 -13.85 -7.22 -0.93
C GLU A 75 -13.17 -8.55 -0.55
N ASP A 76 -12.02 -8.88 -1.14
CA ASP A 76 -11.21 -10.03 -0.70
C ASP A 76 -10.71 -9.86 0.74
N LEU A 77 -10.29 -8.64 1.10
CA LEU A 77 -9.89 -8.32 2.47
C LEU A 77 -11.06 -8.46 3.44
N ALA A 78 -12.27 -8.03 3.04
CA ALA A 78 -13.48 -8.22 3.85
C ALA A 78 -13.78 -9.70 4.06
N ALA A 79 -13.73 -10.50 3.00
CA ALA A 79 -13.94 -11.94 3.06
C ALA A 79 -12.91 -12.64 3.95
N LEU A 80 -11.63 -12.25 3.85
CA LEU A 80 -10.56 -12.78 4.70
C LEU A 80 -10.80 -12.46 6.18
N ILE A 81 -11.17 -11.23 6.52
CA ILE A 81 -11.47 -10.78 7.88
C ILE A 81 -12.64 -11.59 8.45
N ASP A 82 -13.73 -11.73 7.68
CA ASP A 82 -14.92 -12.51 8.10
C ASP A 82 -14.59 -13.99 8.24
N GLY A 83 -13.86 -14.56 7.28
CA GLY A 83 -13.50 -15.97 7.29
C GLY A 83 -12.54 -16.37 8.42
N LEU A 84 -11.73 -15.44 8.91
CA LEU A 84 -10.89 -15.62 10.09
C LEU A 84 -11.60 -15.32 11.42
N GLY A 85 -12.90 -15.00 11.37
CA GLY A 85 -13.72 -14.70 12.54
C GLY A 85 -13.35 -13.40 13.24
N LEU A 86 -12.86 -12.40 12.49
CA LEU A 86 -12.40 -11.12 13.03
C LEU A 86 -13.53 -10.09 12.93
N GLU A 87 -13.90 -9.47 14.07
CA GLU A 87 -14.95 -8.43 14.09
C GLU A 87 -14.41 -7.08 13.63
N LYS A 88 -13.29 -6.66 14.23
CA LYS A 88 -12.60 -5.40 13.91
C LYS A 88 -11.11 -5.61 13.88
N VAL A 89 -10.43 -4.96 12.94
CA VAL A 89 -9.00 -5.13 12.75
C VAL A 89 -8.28 -3.78 12.66
N HIS A 90 -7.05 -3.74 13.13
CA HIS A 90 -6.10 -2.69 12.77
C HIS A 90 -5.57 -3.00 11.36
N LEU A 91 -5.69 -2.03 10.45
CA LEU A 91 -5.19 -2.17 9.08
C LEU A 91 -3.90 -1.40 8.89
N VAL A 92 -2.89 -2.05 8.34
CA VAL A 92 -1.63 -1.41 7.90
C VAL A 92 -1.49 -1.63 6.40
N GLY A 93 -1.61 -0.58 5.61
CA GLY A 93 -1.53 -0.68 4.16
C GLY A 93 -0.39 0.14 3.57
N HIS A 94 0.45 -0.49 2.72
CA HIS A 94 1.52 0.19 2.01
C HIS A 94 1.17 0.41 0.54
N SER A 95 1.45 1.62 0.02
CA SER A 95 1.34 1.95 -1.41
C SER A 95 -0.05 1.62 -1.98
N TYR A 96 -0.13 0.73 -2.96
CA TYR A 96 -1.40 0.22 -3.50
C TYR A 96 -2.25 -0.45 -2.42
N GLY A 97 -1.63 -1.23 -1.51
CA GLY A 97 -2.30 -1.80 -0.34
C GLY A 97 -2.80 -0.73 0.64
N GLY A 98 -2.16 0.42 0.71
CA GLY A 98 -2.65 1.58 1.46
C GLY A 98 -3.89 2.20 0.83
N PHE A 99 -4.00 2.19 -0.51
CA PHE A 99 -5.24 2.58 -1.19
C PHE A 99 -6.37 1.59 -0.90
N ILE A 100 -6.08 0.29 -0.98
CA ILE A 100 -7.04 -0.76 -0.64
C ILE A 100 -7.53 -0.59 0.81
N ALA A 101 -6.64 -0.39 1.77
CA ALA A 101 -6.99 -0.20 3.18
C ALA A 101 -7.84 1.07 3.42
N ALA A 102 -7.50 2.19 2.75
CA ALA A 102 -8.30 3.41 2.81
C ALA A 102 -9.70 3.22 2.20
N PHE A 103 -9.79 2.54 1.05
CA PHE A 103 -11.05 2.22 0.41
C PHE A 103 -11.89 1.26 1.25
N PHE A 104 -11.26 0.23 1.83
CA PHE A 104 -11.91 -0.68 2.78
C PHE A 104 -12.50 0.07 3.98
N ALA A 105 -11.74 0.96 4.61
CA ALA A 105 -12.22 1.74 5.77
C ALA A 105 -13.41 2.65 5.43
N LEU A 106 -13.54 3.08 4.16
CA LEU A 106 -14.71 3.82 3.67
C LEU A 106 -15.93 2.91 3.44
N LYS A 107 -15.73 1.69 2.99
CA LYS A 107 -16.81 0.74 2.65
C LYS A 107 -17.27 -0.11 3.83
N HIS A 108 -16.35 -0.45 4.71
CA HIS A 108 -16.55 -1.31 5.88
C HIS A 108 -16.08 -0.59 7.19
N PRO A 109 -16.65 0.60 7.51
CA PRO A 109 -16.18 1.42 8.64
C PRO A 109 -16.30 0.71 9.98
N ASP A 110 -17.23 -0.25 10.10
CA ASP A 110 -17.46 -0.99 11.34
C ASP A 110 -16.40 -2.08 11.56
N LYS A 111 -15.68 -2.48 10.50
CA LYS A 111 -14.61 -3.49 10.56
C LYS A 111 -13.21 -2.87 10.75
N ALA A 112 -13.02 -1.59 10.48
CA ALA A 112 -11.75 -0.91 10.65
C ALA A 112 -11.62 -0.34 12.08
N ARG A 113 -10.79 -0.96 12.93
CA ARG A 113 -10.48 -0.46 14.27
C ARG A 113 -9.55 0.75 14.21
N SER A 114 -8.52 0.66 13.39
CA SER A 114 -7.63 1.77 13.04
C SER A 114 -7.01 1.57 11.66
N LEU A 115 -6.38 2.61 11.15
CA LEU A 115 -5.78 2.63 9.83
C LEU A 115 -4.37 3.21 9.88
N THR A 116 -3.38 2.46 9.42
CA THR A 116 -2.02 2.95 9.16
C THR A 116 -1.79 3.00 7.67
N LEU A 117 -1.60 4.20 7.12
CA LEU A 117 -1.38 4.47 5.71
C LEU A 117 0.12 4.75 5.47
N ALA A 118 0.83 3.74 4.99
CA ALA A 118 2.27 3.78 4.73
C ALA A 118 2.52 4.12 3.25
N ASN A 119 2.92 5.36 2.93
CA ASN A 119 3.07 5.83 1.55
C ASN A 119 1.88 5.42 0.66
N ALA A 120 0.66 5.57 1.17
CA ALA A 120 -0.56 5.07 0.53
C ALA A 120 -0.84 5.78 -0.81
N ALA A 121 -0.99 5.01 -1.89
CA ALA A 121 -1.10 5.52 -3.25
C ALA A 121 -2.52 5.96 -3.64
N VAL A 122 -3.22 6.75 -2.79
CA VAL A 122 -4.57 7.30 -3.09
C VAL A 122 -4.44 8.45 -4.11
N VAL A 123 -3.92 8.12 -5.29
CA VAL A 123 -3.54 9.08 -6.34
C VAL A 123 -4.70 9.91 -6.87
N THR A 124 -5.93 9.41 -6.75
CA THR A 124 -7.14 10.09 -7.16
C THR A 124 -7.40 11.39 -6.37
N MET A 125 -6.76 11.56 -5.23
CA MET A 125 -6.79 12.82 -4.46
C MET A 125 -5.99 13.96 -5.09
N LEU A 126 -5.05 13.67 -5.99
CA LEU A 126 -4.25 14.69 -6.67
C LEU A 126 -5.07 15.44 -7.73
N VAL A 127 -6.04 14.75 -8.33
CA VAL A 127 -6.88 15.30 -9.39
C VAL A 127 -8.36 15.01 -9.09
N ALA A 128 -9.18 16.05 -9.07
CA ALA A 128 -10.61 15.90 -8.74
C ALA A 128 -11.38 15.07 -9.78
N ARG A 129 -10.91 15.02 -11.02
CA ARG A 129 -11.43 14.19 -12.11
C ARG A 129 -10.28 13.82 -13.06
N PRO A 130 -10.15 12.57 -13.49
CA PRO A 130 -9.18 12.19 -14.52
C PRO A 130 -9.49 12.92 -15.84
N GLY A 131 -8.45 13.47 -16.48
CA GLY A 131 -8.58 14.11 -17.78
C GLY A 131 -7.49 15.14 -18.05
N ALA A 132 -7.39 15.59 -19.29
CA ALA A 132 -6.33 16.52 -19.73
C ALA A 132 -6.34 17.85 -18.93
N THR A 133 -7.52 18.40 -18.63
CA THR A 133 -7.68 19.64 -17.86
C THR A 133 -7.18 19.50 -16.42
N ALA A 134 -7.36 18.34 -15.80
CA ALA A 134 -6.88 18.07 -14.45
C ALA A 134 -5.36 17.93 -14.41
N SER A 135 -4.77 17.28 -15.41
CA SER A 135 -3.32 17.16 -15.56
C SER A 135 -2.66 18.53 -15.79
N ILE A 136 -3.27 19.38 -16.61
CA ILE A 136 -2.82 20.77 -16.85
C ILE A 136 -2.92 21.57 -15.54
N SER A 137 -4.03 21.51 -14.83
CA SER A 137 -4.21 22.20 -13.54
C SER A 137 -3.16 21.78 -12.50
N LEU A 138 -2.84 20.48 -12.43
CA LEU A 138 -1.79 19.97 -11.53
C LEU A 138 -0.41 20.50 -11.92
N LEU A 139 -0.11 20.60 -13.22
CA LEU A 139 1.15 21.11 -13.72
C LEU A 139 1.37 22.59 -13.30
N PHE A 140 0.34 23.42 -13.36
CA PHE A 140 0.44 24.82 -12.92
C PHE A 140 0.52 24.98 -11.40
N ARG A 141 -0.19 24.11 -10.63
CA ARG A 141 -0.23 24.24 -9.16
C ARG A 141 0.97 23.61 -8.47
N SER A 142 1.52 22.53 -9.04
CA SER A 142 2.60 21.74 -8.45
C SER A 142 3.41 21.04 -9.53
N PRO A 143 4.29 21.76 -10.26
CA PRO A 143 5.02 21.21 -11.41
C PRO A 143 5.82 19.95 -11.07
N SER A 144 6.48 19.94 -9.92
CA SER A 144 7.27 18.79 -9.45
C SER A 144 6.40 17.55 -9.20
N VAL A 145 5.20 17.71 -8.64
CA VAL A 145 4.23 16.63 -8.44
C VAL A 145 3.74 16.11 -9.78
N ALA A 146 3.37 17.01 -10.70
CA ALA A 146 2.89 16.62 -12.03
C ALA A 146 3.94 15.87 -12.84
N LEU A 147 5.19 16.36 -12.83
CA LEU A 147 6.31 15.70 -13.52
C LEU A 147 6.61 14.33 -12.92
N SER A 148 6.67 14.25 -11.59
CA SER A 148 6.90 13.00 -10.86
C SER A 148 5.81 11.97 -11.10
N ALA A 149 4.54 12.37 -11.12
CA ALA A 149 3.42 11.49 -11.45
C ALA A 149 3.49 10.99 -12.91
N ARG A 150 3.86 11.88 -13.85
CA ARG A 150 4.09 11.48 -15.25
C ARG A 150 5.23 10.48 -15.38
N ASN A 151 6.34 10.68 -14.66
CA ASN A 151 7.47 9.75 -14.67
C ASN A 151 7.04 8.37 -14.15
N LEU A 152 6.21 8.31 -13.09
CA LEU A 152 5.66 7.05 -12.61
C LEU A 152 4.78 6.36 -13.66
N ILE A 153 3.89 7.10 -14.33
CA ILE A 153 3.03 6.54 -15.38
C ILE A 153 3.87 5.96 -16.52
N ASN A 154 4.90 6.70 -16.98
CA ASN A 154 5.81 6.22 -18.02
C ASN A 154 6.55 4.95 -17.57
N ALA A 155 7.14 4.97 -16.36
CA ALA A 155 7.84 3.81 -15.80
C ALA A 155 6.89 2.59 -15.65
N THR A 156 5.63 2.81 -15.27
CA THR A 156 4.61 1.75 -15.23
C THR A 156 4.40 1.13 -16.62
N ASN A 157 4.14 1.96 -17.63
CA ASN A 157 3.87 1.49 -19.00
C ASN A 157 5.09 0.76 -19.59
N ASP A 158 6.29 1.32 -19.41
CA ASP A 158 7.53 0.72 -19.91
C ASP A 158 7.81 -0.62 -19.22
N THR A 159 7.57 -0.69 -17.91
CA THR A 159 7.72 -1.93 -17.14
C THR A 159 6.71 -2.99 -17.57
N VAL A 160 5.44 -2.65 -17.67
CA VAL A 160 4.39 -3.59 -18.12
C VAL A 160 4.73 -4.14 -19.50
N LYS A 161 5.13 -3.27 -20.44
CA LYS A 161 5.54 -3.70 -21.77
C LYS A 161 6.75 -4.66 -21.75
N ALA A 162 7.75 -4.38 -20.92
CA ALA A 162 8.94 -5.23 -20.80
C ALA A 162 8.59 -6.58 -20.15
N VAL A 163 7.77 -6.59 -19.09
CA VAL A 163 7.31 -7.80 -18.42
C VAL A 163 6.47 -8.67 -19.36
N ASP A 164 5.59 -8.08 -20.15
CA ASP A 164 4.81 -8.80 -21.16
C ASP A 164 5.72 -9.41 -22.26
N GLY A 165 6.85 -8.76 -22.54
CA GLY A 165 7.92 -9.28 -23.41
C GLY A 165 8.82 -10.34 -22.76
N GLY A 166 8.56 -10.72 -21.51
CA GLY A 166 9.32 -11.75 -20.77
C GLY A 166 10.42 -11.24 -19.84
N ASP A 167 10.65 -9.91 -19.74
CA ASP A 167 11.64 -9.32 -18.85
C ASP A 167 11.02 -8.95 -17.47
N ALA A 168 10.90 -9.95 -16.60
CA ALA A 168 10.37 -9.73 -15.25
C ALA A 168 11.28 -8.83 -14.38
N THR A 169 12.59 -8.75 -14.68
CA THR A 169 13.54 -7.91 -13.93
C THR A 169 13.32 -6.42 -14.18
N ALA A 170 12.63 -6.06 -15.27
CA ALA A 170 12.23 -4.69 -15.57
C ALA A 170 11.44 -4.04 -14.41
N ALA A 171 10.66 -4.84 -13.66
CA ALA A 171 9.92 -4.35 -12.50
C ALA A 171 10.85 -3.73 -11.45
N PHE A 172 11.97 -4.36 -11.16
CA PHE A 172 12.96 -3.83 -10.23
C PHE A 172 13.80 -2.71 -10.86
N ARG A 173 14.20 -2.86 -12.11
CA ARG A 173 15.13 -1.94 -12.79
C ARG A 173 14.49 -0.62 -13.24
N ILE A 174 13.22 -0.63 -13.62
CA ILE A 174 12.52 0.55 -14.16
C ILE A 174 11.55 1.14 -13.14
N PHE A 175 10.65 0.33 -12.57
CA PHE A 175 9.56 0.84 -11.74
C PHE A 175 10.01 1.23 -10.33
N VAL A 176 10.79 0.40 -9.65
CA VAL A 176 11.23 0.69 -8.27
C VAL A 176 11.99 2.01 -8.14
N PRO A 177 12.95 2.37 -9.03
CA PRO A 177 13.61 3.67 -8.99
C PRO A 177 12.64 4.85 -9.16
N ALA A 178 11.60 4.71 -9.99
CA ALA A 178 10.62 5.76 -10.22
C ALA A 178 9.79 6.11 -8.98
N LEU A 179 9.57 5.14 -8.08
CA LEU A 179 8.89 5.36 -6.79
C LEU A 179 9.65 6.29 -5.84
N SER A 180 10.96 6.43 -6.03
CA SER A 180 11.83 7.30 -5.24
C SER A 180 12.46 8.41 -6.09
N ASN A 181 11.84 8.75 -7.22
CA ASN A 181 12.31 9.76 -8.16
C ASN A 181 13.77 9.55 -8.59
N HIS A 182 14.13 8.27 -8.84
CA HIS A 182 15.48 7.82 -9.25
C HIS A 182 16.62 8.17 -8.28
N ARG A 183 16.32 8.36 -7.00
CA ARG A 183 17.35 8.58 -5.98
C ARG A 183 18.20 7.32 -5.79
N THR A 184 19.49 7.52 -5.62
CA THR A 184 20.47 6.45 -5.40
C THR A 184 21.06 6.46 -3.98
N ASP A 185 20.72 7.47 -3.19
CA ASP A 185 21.19 7.72 -1.83
C ASP A 185 20.25 7.20 -0.74
N LEU A 186 19.29 6.36 -1.10
CA LEU A 186 18.40 5.71 -0.15
C LEU A 186 19.05 4.50 0.52
N PRO A 187 18.70 4.18 1.78
CA PRO A 187 19.13 2.96 2.43
C PRO A 187 18.83 1.72 1.59
N GLN A 188 19.72 0.74 1.68
CA GLN A 188 19.56 -0.52 0.96
C GLN A 188 18.36 -1.32 1.52
N LYS A 189 17.61 -1.92 0.64
CA LYS A 189 16.57 -2.86 0.97
C LYS A 189 17.16 -4.26 1.19
N PRO A 190 16.45 -5.16 1.88
CA PRO A 190 16.91 -6.54 2.05
C PRO A 190 17.27 -7.19 0.71
N PRO A 191 18.28 -8.07 0.63
CA PRO A 191 18.65 -8.77 -0.61
C PRO A 191 17.48 -9.55 -1.26
N SER A 192 16.53 -10.03 -0.44
CA SER A 192 15.33 -10.72 -0.92
C SER A 192 14.34 -9.80 -1.65
N PHE A 193 14.49 -8.49 -1.56
CA PHE A 193 13.54 -7.52 -2.12
C PHE A 193 13.48 -7.59 -3.65
N GLU A 194 14.63 -7.63 -4.32
CA GLU A 194 14.68 -7.75 -5.79
C GLU A 194 14.02 -9.05 -6.28
N ALA A 195 14.32 -10.18 -5.63
CA ALA A 195 13.70 -11.46 -5.96
C ALA A 195 12.18 -11.43 -5.77
N MET A 196 11.70 -10.77 -4.69
CA MET A 196 10.26 -10.58 -4.45
C MET A 196 9.60 -9.74 -5.55
N VAL A 197 10.18 -8.60 -5.89
CA VAL A 197 9.67 -7.71 -6.94
C VAL A 197 9.62 -8.43 -8.29
N THR A 198 10.67 -9.16 -8.64
CA THR A 198 10.78 -9.89 -9.91
C THR A 198 9.73 -11.00 -10.01
N ARG A 199 9.53 -11.81 -8.96
CA ARG A 199 8.52 -12.89 -8.97
C ARG A 199 7.07 -12.37 -9.03
N ASN A 200 6.84 -11.12 -8.58
CA ASN A 200 5.55 -10.46 -8.62
C ASN A 200 5.41 -9.46 -9.78
N ALA A 201 6.35 -9.41 -10.72
CA ALA A 201 6.41 -8.40 -11.78
C ALA A 201 5.11 -8.23 -12.55
N ARG A 202 4.41 -9.34 -12.84
CA ARG A 202 3.12 -9.34 -13.56
C ARG A 202 2.02 -8.58 -12.83
N THR A 203 2.05 -8.54 -11.47
CA THR A 203 1.02 -7.85 -10.69
C THR A 203 1.01 -6.34 -10.90
N LEU A 204 2.07 -5.74 -11.45
CA LEU A 204 2.08 -4.31 -11.75
C LEU A 204 0.94 -3.90 -12.69
N ARG A 205 0.47 -4.82 -13.54
CA ARG A 205 -0.66 -4.57 -14.44
C ARG A 205 -1.93 -4.14 -13.70
N GLU A 206 -2.12 -4.53 -12.44
CA GLU A 206 -3.24 -4.07 -11.60
C GLU A 206 -3.30 -2.54 -11.46
N THR A 207 -2.13 -1.88 -11.48
CA THR A 207 -2.05 -0.42 -11.35
C THR A 207 -2.45 0.33 -12.64
N THR A 208 -2.66 -0.39 -13.75
CA THR A 208 -3.18 0.17 -15.00
C THR A 208 -4.71 0.08 -15.09
N ALA A 209 -5.36 -0.67 -14.19
CA ALA A 209 -6.82 -0.69 -14.07
C ALA A 209 -7.34 0.68 -13.58
N PRO A 210 -8.59 1.06 -13.93
CA PRO A 210 -9.19 2.28 -13.41
C PRO A 210 -9.28 2.27 -11.88
N PHE A 211 -8.74 3.30 -11.25
CA PHE A 211 -8.88 3.49 -9.80
C PHE A 211 -10.28 3.98 -9.43
N PRO A 212 -10.83 3.55 -8.27
CA PRO A 212 -12.07 4.13 -7.76
C PRO A 212 -11.87 5.63 -7.54
N PRO A 213 -12.88 6.47 -7.86
CA PRO A 213 -12.77 7.91 -7.74
C PRO A 213 -12.89 8.35 -6.27
N VAL A 214 -11.89 7.98 -5.45
CA VAL A 214 -11.84 8.40 -4.04
C VAL A 214 -11.41 9.86 -3.96
N THR A 215 -12.34 10.71 -3.55
CA THR A 215 -12.20 12.16 -3.44
C THR A 215 -11.73 12.56 -2.04
N LYS A 216 -11.26 13.83 -1.91
CA LYS A 216 -10.95 14.41 -0.58
C LYS A 216 -12.18 14.43 0.35
N SER A 217 -13.39 14.58 -0.21
CA SER A 217 -14.63 14.58 0.57
C SER A 217 -14.90 13.19 1.16
N GLU A 218 -14.69 12.13 0.37
CA GLU A 218 -14.85 10.75 0.84
C GLU A 218 -13.79 10.40 1.88
N VAL A 219 -12.53 10.72 1.63
CA VAL A 219 -11.44 10.47 2.60
C VAL A 219 -11.70 11.17 3.95
N ARG A 220 -12.33 12.35 3.95
CA ARG A 220 -12.77 13.03 5.18
C ARG A 220 -13.79 12.20 5.96
N GLY A 221 -14.49 11.29 5.31
CA GLY A 221 -15.45 10.37 5.93
C GLY A 221 -14.82 9.17 6.65
N ILE A 222 -13.52 8.97 6.58
CA ILE A 222 -12.84 7.91 7.34
C ILE A 222 -13.00 8.19 8.83
N LYS A 223 -13.61 7.24 9.54
CA LYS A 223 -13.90 7.34 10.98
C LYS A 223 -12.83 6.69 11.85
N ALA A 224 -12.13 5.71 11.30
CA ALA A 224 -11.09 4.98 12.01
C ALA A 224 -9.93 5.91 12.41
N PRO A 225 -9.45 5.89 13.66
CA PRO A 225 -8.21 6.55 14.03
C PRO A 225 -7.11 6.21 13.01
N THR A 226 -6.42 7.24 12.50
CA THR A 226 -5.52 7.05 11.37
C THR A 226 -4.12 7.58 11.65
N LEU A 227 -3.12 6.75 11.35
CA LEU A 227 -1.71 7.12 11.25
C LEU A 227 -1.32 7.20 9.78
N VAL A 228 -0.72 8.30 9.36
CA VAL A 228 -0.13 8.44 8.01
C VAL A 228 1.38 8.51 8.14
N LEU A 229 2.07 7.52 7.57
CA LEU A 229 3.52 7.38 7.59
C LEU A 229 4.08 7.50 6.16
N TRP A 230 5.15 8.28 5.98
CA TRP A 230 5.84 8.31 4.69
C TRP A 230 7.31 8.67 4.82
N GLY A 231 8.11 8.26 3.82
CA GLY A 231 9.52 8.60 3.73
C GLY A 231 9.74 10.05 3.28
N ALA A 232 10.66 10.76 3.92
CA ALA A 232 10.98 12.16 3.60
C ALA A 232 11.51 12.35 2.17
N LEU A 233 12.08 11.29 1.59
CA LEU A 233 12.70 11.27 0.26
C LEU A 233 11.85 10.54 -0.79
N SER A 234 10.57 10.28 -0.48
CA SER A 234 9.59 9.75 -1.43
C SER A 234 9.43 10.67 -2.63
N ALA A 235 9.02 10.12 -3.78
CA ALA A 235 8.76 10.91 -4.96
C ALA A 235 7.73 12.03 -4.68
N PRO A 236 7.83 13.20 -5.34
CA PRO A 236 6.96 14.36 -5.05
C PRO A 236 5.46 14.07 -5.09
N TRP A 237 5.00 13.19 -6.00
CA TRP A 237 3.59 12.79 -6.06
C TRP A 237 3.15 12.05 -4.80
N ASP A 238 3.98 11.12 -4.33
CA ASP A 238 3.73 10.24 -3.20
C ASP A 238 3.75 11.03 -1.88
N TYR A 239 4.81 11.87 -1.71
CA TYR A 239 4.89 12.81 -0.59
C TYR A 239 3.64 13.69 -0.52
N LYS A 240 3.16 14.21 -1.67
CA LYS A 240 1.98 15.06 -1.73
C LYS A 240 0.69 14.31 -1.38
N VAL A 241 0.52 13.08 -1.83
CA VAL A 241 -0.63 12.24 -1.46
C VAL A 241 -0.64 12.00 0.05
N SER A 242 0.49 11.61 0.64
CA SER A 242 0.61 11.38 2.09
C SER A 242 0.28 12.63 2.90
N GLN A 243 0.81 13.80 2.49
CA GLN A 243 0.42 15.08 3.11
C GLN A 243 -1.09 15.36 3.04
N LEU A 244 -1.70 15.10 1.88
CA LEU A 244 -3.14 15.32 1.69
C LEU A 244 -3.96 14.38 2.57
N LEU A 245 -3.59 13.11 2.67
CA LEU A 245 -4.24 12.14 3.57
C LEU A 245 -4.19 12.63 5.01
N ALA A 246 -3.00 13.02 5.51
CA ALA A 246 -2.83 13.54 6.86
C ALA A 246 -3.61 14.83 7.14
N GLN A 247 -3.79 15.68 6.12
CA GLN A 247 -4.56 16.94 6.26
C GLN A 247 -6.08 16.75 6.20
N VAL A 248 -6.54 15.74 5.44
CA VAL A 248 -7.96 15.59 5.11
C VAL A 248 -8.67 14.61 6.06
N ILE A 249 -7.98 13.56 6.50
CA ILE A 249 -8.57 12.59 7.46
C ILE A 249 -8.66 13.25 8.85
N PRO A 250 -9.85 13.33 9.45
CA PRO A 250 -10.02 13.95 10.75
C PRO A 250 -9.19 13.26 11.85
N GLY A 251 -8.44 14.03 12.61
CA GLY A 251 -7.63 13.51 13.71
C GLY A 251 -6.45 12.62 13.28
N ALA A 252 -6.10 12.59 11.99
CA ALA A 252 -4.97 11.79 11.52
C ALA A 252 -3.65 12.25 12.15
N ARG A 253 -2.90 11.28 12.66
CA ARG A 253 -1.53 11.47 13.13
C ARG A 253 -0.57 11.34 11.93
N ALA A 254 0.32 12.28 11.74
CA ALA A 254 1.27 12.33 10.62
C ALA A 254 2.70 12.10 11.10
N VAL A 255 3.43 11.19 10.46
CA VAL A 255 4.85 10.94 10.77
C VAL A 255 5.65 10.84 9.46
N VAL A 256 6.72 11.63 9.38
CA VAL A 256 7.69 11.58 8.27
C VAL A 256 8.94 10.84 8.75
N VAL A 257 9.34 9.80 8.02
CA VAL A 257 10.53 9.02 8.34
C VAL A 257 11.74 9.62 7.61
N PRO A 258 12.70 10.23 8.32
CA PRO A 258 13.81 10.93 7.69
C PRO A 258 14.76 9.97 6.98
N GLY A 259 15.37 10.45 5.90
CA GLY A 259 16.39 9.70 5.16
C GLY A 259 15.87 8.50 4.36
N THR A 260 14.56 8.34 4.22
CA THR A 260 13.94 7.18 3.56
C THR A 260 13.00 7.58 2.43
N GLY A 261 12.78 6.67 1.48
CA GLY A 261 11.86 6.82 0.35
C GLY A 261 10.55 6.05 0.52
N HIS A 262 10.04 5.57 -0.61
CA HIS A 262 8.75 4.87 -0.70
C HIS A 262 8.66 3.59 0.16
N PHE A 263 9.77 2.90 0.36
CA PHE A 263 9.85 1.67 1.16
C PHE A 263 10.45 1.94 2.55
N PHE A 264 10.11 3.08 3.17
CA PHE A 264 10.65 3.51 4.46
C PHE A 264 10.62 2.42 5.55
N PHE A 265 9.61 1.56 5.54
CA PHE A 265 9.44 0.47 6.52
C PHE A 265 10.44 -0.70 6.34
N LEU A 266 11.16 -0.75 5.19
CA LEU A 266 12.31 -1.61 4.94
C LEU A 266 13.64 -0.86 5.06
N GLU A 267 13.63 0.45 4.82
CA GLU A 267 14.80 1.32 4.81
C GLU A 267 15.17 1.83 6.21
N ASN A 268 14.17 1.98 7.10
CA ASN A 268 14.32 2.28 8.53
C ASN A 268 13.31 1.48 9.34
N VAL A 269 13.56 0.18 9.46
CA VAL A 269 12.67 -0.79 10.14
C VAL A 269 12.40 -0.40 11.58
N VAL A 270 13.41 0.09 12.30
CA VAL A 270 13.30 0.43 13.73
C VAL A 270 12.29 1.54 13.93
N MET A 271 12.47 2.68 13.25
CA MET A 271 11.57 3.82 13.39
C MET A 271 10.16 3.51 12.87
N ALA A 272 10.05 2.77 11.76
CA ALA A 272 8.75 2.39 11.22
C ALA A 272 7.95 1.55 12.21
N ASN A 273 8.57 0.53 12.81
CA ASN A 273 7.94 -0.34 13.80
C ASN A 273 7.60 0.41 15.09
N GLU A 274 8.52 1.25 15.60
CA GLU A 274 8.29 2.09 16.76
C GLU A 274 7.03 2.96 16.59
N LYS A 275 6.92 3.67 15.47
CA LYS A 275 5.78 4.58 15.24
C LYS A 275 4.46 3.84 15.00
N MET A 276 4.49 2.65 14.40
CA MET A 276 3.31 1.78 14.29
C MET A 276 2.87 1.29 15.68
N LEU A 277 3.81 0.77 16.50
CA LEU A 277 3.50 0.30 17.87
C LEU A 277 2.97 1.42 18.76
N GLU A 278 3.65 2.58 18.80
CA GLU A 278 3.20 3.75 19.58
C GLU A 278 1.76 4.16 19.22
N PHE A 279 1.40 4.05 17.94
CA PHE A 279 0.05 4.37 17.49
C PHE A 279 -0.97 3.34 17.95
N LEU A 280 -0.67 2.05 17.75
CA LEU A 280 -1.57 0.95 18.12
C LEU A 280 -1.80 0.90 19.64
N GLU A 281 -0.72 0.95 20.42
CA GLU A 281 -0.77 0.94 21.90
C GLU A 281 -1.56 2.13 22.47
N ALA A 282 -1.47 3.31 21.86
CA ALA A 282 -2.26 4.46 22.27
C ALA A 282 -3.78 4.27 22.09
N LEU A 283 -4.20 3.33 21.24
CA LEU A 283 -5.61 3.01 21.03
C LEU A 283 -6.12 1.92 21.98
N ASP A 284 -5.24 1.05 22.47
CA ASP A 284 -5.59 -0.01 23.41
C ASP A 284 -5.91 0.54 24.82
N HIS A 285 -5.48 1.78 25.09
CA HIS A 285 -5.69 2.45 26.37
C HIS A 285 -6.87 3.44 26.40
N ASN A 286 -7.61 3.59 25.28
CA ASN A 286 -8.79 4.45 25.14
C ASN A 286 -10.05 3.63 24.88
#